data_b84dcd12b0343a4a343e3a71aa7fe110
#
_entry.id   b84dcd12b0343a4a343e3a71aa7fe110
#
_cell.length_a   1.000
_cell.length_b   1.000
_cell.length_c   1.000
_cell.angle_alpha   90.00
_cell.angle_beta   90.00
_cell.angle_gamma   90.00
#
_symmetry.space_group_name_H-M   'P 1'
#
loop_
_entity.id
_entity.type
_entity.pdbx_description
1 polymer ?
#
loop_
_entity_poly.entity_id
_entity_poly.type
_entity_poly.pdbx_seq_one_letter_code
_entity_poly.pdbx_strand_id
1 'polypeptide(L)'
;MSQRDVIIACDFSSAEATLSFLDKFTDCKPFVKIGMELYYAAGPAIVKAIKERGHKIFLDLKLHDIPNTVKKAMSVLSKMDVDMCNLHAAGTIDMMKAALEGLTREDGTRPILLAVTQLTSTSEERMQKDLLIGASINDTIVHYAKNAQTAGLDGVVCSPLEAGMVKEACGAGFVTVTPGVRFADGEIGDQVRVTTPARAKEIGTDYIVVGRPITNAPDPVAAYKRCVAEFVG
;
A
#
# COMPACT_ATOMS: atom_id res chain seq x y z
N MET A 1 16.42 -11.47 4.02
CA MET A 1 16.15 -10.12 4.55
C MET A 1 15.05 -9.54 3.68
N SER A 2 13.92 -9.10 4.23
CA SER A 2 12.89 -8.40 3.44
C SER A 2 13.51 -7.14 2.86
N GLN A 3 13.36 -6.94 1.56
CA GLN A 3 13.91 -5.75 0.88
C GLN A 3 13.02 -4.57 1.24
N ARG A 4 13.49 -3.68 2.12
CA ARG A 4 12.79 -2.41 2.40
C ARG A 4 12.79 -1.52 1.17
N ASP A 5 11.66 -0.83 0.94
CA ASP A 5 11.58 0.16 -0.14
C ASP A 5 10.61 1.30 0.20
N VAL A 6 10.80 2.43 -0.48
CA VAL A 6 9.97 3.62 -0.35
C VAL A 6 9.04 3.74 -1.55
N ILE A 7 7.73 3.77 -1.30
CA ILE A 7 6.71 3.92 -2.32
C ILE A 7 6.19 5.36 -2.32
N ILE A 8 6.30 6.06 -3.45
CA ILE A 8 5.75 7.41 -3.60
C ILE A 8 4.26 7.32 -3.92
N ALA A 9 3.41 7.93 -3.11
CA ALA A 9 1.99 8.07 -3.42
C ALA A 9 1.79 9.16 -4.49
N CYS A 10 1.51 8.74 -5.72
CA CYS A 10 1.22 9.63 -6.84
C CYS A 10 -0.28 9.95 -6.88
N ASP A 11 -0.73 10.71 -5.87
CA ASP A 11 -2.12 11.16 -5.75
C ASP A 11 -2.30 12.48 -6.54
N PHE A 12 -2.17 12.40 -7.87
CA PHE A 12 -2.36 13.50 -8.81
C PHE A 12 -3.70 13.35 -9.53
N SER A 13 -4.30 14.47 -9.94
CA SER A 13 -5.60 14.51 -10.61
C SER A 13 -5.55 14.15 -12.11
N SER A 14 -4.35 14.02 -12.70
CA SER A 14 -4.20 13.72 -14.13
C SER A 14 -2.96 12.88 -14.44
N ALA A 15 -3.01 12.15 -15.56
CA ALA A 15 -1.87 11.43 -16.11
C ALA A 15 -0.70 12.36 -16.45
N GLU A 16 -0.98 13.52 -17.04
CA GLU A 16 0.04 14.51 -17.42
C GLU A 16 0.85 14.98 -16.20
N ALA A 17 0.17 15.39 -15.12
CA ALA A 17 0.83 15.81 -13.90
C ALA A 17 1.68 14.69 -13.29
N THR A 18 1.16 13.45 -13.29
CA THR A 18 1.88 12.28 -12.78
C THR A 18 3.15 12.02 -13.60
N LEU A 19 3.03 11.97 -14.93
CA LEU A 19 4.17 11.64 -15.80
C LEU A 19 5.23 12.74 -15.76
N SER A 20 4.82 14.03 -15.75
CA SER A 20 5.74 15.16 -15.57
C SER A 20 6.46 15.12 -14.22
N PHE A 21 5.80 14.66 -13.17
CA PHE A 21 6.44 14.45 -11.87
C PHE A 21 7.47 13.33 -11.93
N LEU A 22 7.14 12.18 -12.54
CA LEU A 22 8.02 11.02 -12.65
C LEU A 22 9.22 11.28 -13.56
N ASP A 23 9.08 12.11 -14.58
CA ASP A 23 10.16 12.48 -15.51
C ASP A 23 11.29 13.28 -14.81
N LYS A 24 11.06 13.80 -13.59
CA LYS A 24 12.11 14.41 -12.75
C LYS A 24 13.10 13.38 -12.20
N PHE A 25 12.73 12.10 -12.12
CA PHE A 25 13.55 11.02 -11.56
C PHE A 25 14.40 10.36 -12.66
N THR A 26 15.47 11.03 -13.08
CA THR A 26 16.36 10.55 -14.16
C THR A 26 17.30 9.44 -13.70
N ASP A 27 17.85 9.59 -12.48
CA ASP A 27 18.91 8.73 -11.93
C ASP A 27 18.38 7.51 -11.15
N CYS A 28 17.11 7.49 -10.83
CA CYS A 28 16.47 6.41 -10.10
C CYS A 28 15.03 6.22 -10.58
N LYS A 29 14.47 5.05 -10.29
CA LYS A 29 13.09 4.70 -10.67
C LYS A 29 12.31 4.31 -9.41
N PRO A 30 11.75 5.29 -8.67
CA PRO A 30 10.97 5.02 -7.47
C PRO A 30 9.85 4.00 -7.72
N PHE A 31 9.57 3.18 -6.72
CA PHE A 31 8.32 2.44 -6.64
C PHE A 31 7.19 3.46 -6.38
N VAL A 32 6.10 3.40 -7.15
CA VAL A 32 5.01 4.38 -7.06
C VAL A 32 3.68 3.71 -6.75
N LYS A 33 2.84 4.38 -6.00
CA LYS A 33 1.45 3.99 -5.74
C LYS A 33 0.51 4.83 -6.60
N ILE A 34 -0.38 4.17 -7.32
CA ILE A 34 -1.50 4.78 -8.02
C ILE A 34 -2.78 4.50 -7.25
N GLY A 35 -3.42 5.53 -6.74
CA GLY A 35 -4.70 5.44 -6.04
C GLY A 35 -5.92 5.56 -6.96
N MET A 36 -7.11 5.54 -6.34
CA MET A 36 -8.39 5.58 -7.05
C MET A 36 -8.54 6.85 -7.90
N GLU A 37 -8.16 8.03 -7.38
CA GLU A 37 -8.31 9.30 -8.10
C GLU A 37 -7.63 9.24 -9.47
N LEU A 38 -6.33 9.00 -9.49
CA LEU A 38 -5.56 8.94 -10.74
C LEU A 38 -6.02 7.81 -11.66
N TYR A 39 -6.29 6.63 -11.08
CA TYR A 39 -6.70 5.49 -11.90
C TYR A 39 -8.08 5.70 -12.56
N TYR A 40 -9.04 6.28 -11.85
CA TYR A 40 -10.35 6.58 -12.43
C TYR A 40 -10.32 7.76 -13.41
N ALA A 41 -9.43 8.72 -13.20
CA ALA A 41 -9.26 9.84 -14.15
C ALA A 41 -8.56 9.43 -15.44
N ALA A 42 -7.53 8.55 -15.37
CA ALA A 42 -6.65 8.22 -16.48
C ALA A 42 -6.85 6.82 -17.07
N GLY A 43 -7.57 5.93 -16.39
CA GLY A 43 -7.79 4.55 -16.79
C GLY A 43 -6.53 3.68 -16.82
N PRO A 44 -6.59 2.46 -17.37
CA PRO A 44 -5.46 1.53 -17.42
C PRO A 44 -4.23 2.03 -18.17
N ALA A 45 -4.39 3.01 -19.07
CA ALA A 45 -3.30 3.56 -19.87
C ALA A 45 -2.18 4.17 -19.01
N ILE A 46 -2.52 4.70 -17.80
CA ILE A 46 -1.52 5.27 -16.89
C ILE A 46 -0.57 4.21 -16.36
N VAL A 47 -1.04 2.98 -16.12
CA VAL A 47 -0.19 1.87 -15.65
C VAL A 47 0.90 1.59 -16.71
N LYS A 48 0.49 1.44 -17.97
CA LYS A 48 1.42 1.21 -19.07
C LYS A 48 2.44 2.34 -19.20
N ALA A 49 1.99 3.60 -19.19
CA ALA A 49 2.87 4.77 -19.35
C ALA A 49 3.91 4.89 -18.21
N ILE A 50 3.56 4.47 -16.98
CA ILE A 50 4.49 4.45 -15.83
C ILE A 50 5.46 3.26 -15.95
N LYS A 51 5.00 2.08 -16.35
CA LYS A 51 5.87 0.90 -16.58
C LYS A 51 6.89 1.16 -17.67
N GLU A 52 6.51 1.81 -18.77
CA GLU A 52 7.41 2.21 -19.86
C GLU A 52 8.54 3.15 -19.39
N ARG A 53 8.35 3.88 -18.28
CA ARG A 53 9.37 4.69 -17.61
C ARG A 53 10.27 3.88 -16.65
N GLY A 54 10.00 2.60 -16.48
CA GLY A 54 10.78 1.68 -15.65
C GLY A 54 10.43 1.68 -14.16
N HIS A 55 9.29 2.27 -13.77
CA HIS A 55 8.85 2.26 -12.37
C HIS A 55 8.11 0.97 -12.00
N LYS A 56 8.26 0.54 -10.75
CA LYS A 56 7.35 -0.42 -10.13
C LYS A 56 6.05 0.27 -9.72
N ILE A 57 4.93 -0.47 -9.73
CA ILE A 57 3.60 0.07 -9.45
C ILE A 57 2.90 -0.72 -8.36
N PHE A 58 2.49 -0.03 -7.29
CA PHE A 58 1.46 -0.46 -6.36
C PHE A 58 0.12 0.13 -6.80
N LEU A 59 -0.77 -0.70 -7.32
CA LEU A 59 -2.13 -0.29 -7.71
C LEU A 59 -3.07 -0.40 -6.50
N ASP A 60 -3.39 0.74 -5.90
CA ASP A 60 -4.08 0.88 -4.61
C ASP A 60 -5.57 1.19 -4.80
N LEU A 61 -6.35 0.20 -5.26
CA LEU A 61 -7.79 0.35 -5.54
C LEU A 61 -8.70 -0.22 -4.44
N LYS A 62 -8.14 -0.94 -3.47
CA LYS A 62 -8.84 -1.46 -2.29
C LYS A 62 -10.13 -2.23 -2.63
N LEU A 63 -10.03 -3.25 -3.49
CA LEU A 63 -11.19 -4.03 -3.93
C LEU A 63 -11.96 -4.60 -2.75
N HIS A 64 -13.30 -4.47 -2.81
CA HIS A 64 -14.19 -4.99 -1.78
C HIS A 64 -15.57 -5.25 -2.42
N ASP A 65 -15.86 -6.52 -2.68
CA ASP A 65 -17.12 -6.98 -3.29
C ASP A 65 -17.29 -8.49 -2.99
N ILE A 66 -18.36 -9.11 -3.49
CA ILE A 66 -18.53 -10.57 -3.38
C ILE A 66 -17.35 -11.31 -4.05
N PRO A 67 -17.00 -12.53 -3.57
CA PRO A 67 -15.80 -13.25 -4.01
C PRO A 67 -15.63 -13.36 -5.52
N ASN A 68 -16.70 -13.70 -6.25
CA ASN A 68 -16.63 -13.86 -7.71
C ASN A 68 -16.32 -12.55 -8.45
N THR A 69 -16.86 -11.42 -7.99
CA THR A 69 -16.60 -10.11 -8.59
C THR A 69 -15.12 -9.73 -8.38
N VAL A 70 -14.62 -9.90 -7.15
CA VAL A 70 -13.22 -9.61 -6.83
C VAL A 70 -12.27 -10.53 -7.59
N LYS A 71 -12.58 -11.84 -7.71
CA LYS A 71 -11.81 -12.78 -8.54
C LYS A 71 -11.66 -12.29 -9.98
N LYS A 72 -12.78 -11.91 -10.61
CA LYS A 72 -12.77 -11.42 -12.00
C LYS A 72 -11.98 -10.10 -12.14
N ALA A 73 -12.16 -9.18 -11.21
CA ALA A 73 -11.40 -7.93 -11.20
C ALA A 73 -9.89 -8.18 -11.07
N MET A 74 -9.47 -9.06 -10.15
CA MET A 74 -8.07 -9.46 -9.96
C MET A 74 -7.50 -10.15 -11.20
N SER A 75 -8.29 -10.95 -11.92
CA SER A 75 -7.87 -11.54 -13.21
C SER A 75 -7.61 -10.49 -14.30
N VAL A 76 -8.28 -9.34 -14.25
CA VAL A 76 -7.93 -8.20 -15.11
C VAL A 76 -6.64 -7.55 -14.64
N LEU A 77 -6.48 -7.30 -13.33
CA LEU A 77 -5.26 -6.70 -12.76
C LEU A 77 -4.01 -7.56 -13.00
N SER A 78 -4.14 -8.89 -12.99
CA SER A 78 -3.02 -9.81 -13.25
C SER A 78 -2.33 -9.59 -14.61
N LYS A 79 -3.07 -9.01 -15.58
CA LYS A 79 -2.59 -8.73 -16.94
C LYS A 79 -2.03 -7.33 -17.12
N MET A 80 -2.08 -6.48 -16.09
CA MET A 80 -1.70 -5.06 -16.18
C MET A 80 -0.24 -4.78 -15.83
N ASP A 81 0.58 -5.82 -15.59
CA ASP A 81 2.00 -5.68 -15.24
C ASP A 81 2.25 -4.79 -14.02
N VAL A 82 1.34 -4.80 -13.04
CA VAL A 82 1.56 -4.17 -11.74
C VAL A 82 2.41 -5.07 -10.84
N ASP A 83 3.15 -4.48 -9.89
CA ASP A 83 4.04 -5.22 -8.99
C ASP A 83 3.36 -5.54 -7.66
N MET A 84 2.36 -4.75 -7.28
CA MET A 84 1.61 -4.87 -6.03
C MET A 84 0.18 -4.37 -6.22
N CYS A 85 -0.79 -5.01 -5.56
CA CYS A 85 -2.18 -4.53 -5.49
C CYS A 85 -2.81 -4.89 -4.15
N ASN A 86 -4.02 -4.40 -3.88
CA ASN A 86 -4.68 -4.63 -2.61
C ASN A 86 -6.19 -4.82 -2.71
N LEU A 87 -6.74 -5.27 -1.60
CA LEU A 87 -8.16 -5.41 -1.31
C LEU A 87 -8.42 -5.09 0.18
N HIS A 88 -9.67 -5.04 0.63
CA HIS A 88 -10.00 -4.91 2.04
C HIS A 88 -10.08 -6.27 2.76
N ALA A 89 -9.43 -6.40 3.92
CA ALA A 89 -9.51 -7.60 4.77
C ALA A 89 -10.94 -7.87 5.28
N ALA A 90 -11.74 -6.82 5.44
CA ALA A 90 -13.15 -6.90 5.86
C ALA A 90 -14.04 -7.70 4.90
N GLY A 91 -13.58 -8.00 3.67
CA GLY A 91 -14.28 -8.82 2.70
C GLY A 91 -14.28 -10.33 3.01
N THR A 92 -13.71 -10.75 4.13
CA THR A 92 -13.59 -12.13 4.62
C THR A 92 -12.55 -12.99 3.90
N ILE A 93 -12.24 -14.15 4.48
CA ILE A 93 -11.25 -15.10 3.95
C ILE A 93 -11.66 -15.60 2.54
N ASP A 94 -12.93 -15.83 2.29
CA ASP A 94 -13.40 -16.35 1.00
C ASP A 94 -13.19 -15.35 -0.14
N MET A 95 -13.46 -14.06 0.11
CA MET A 95 -13.17 -13.01 -0.87
C MET A 95 -11.66 -12.91 -1.14
N MET A 96 -10.83 -12.96 -0.10
CA MET A 96 -9.38 -12.90 -0.23
C MET A 96 -8.81 -14.10 -1.00
N LYS A 97 -9.30 -15.34 -0.74
CA LYS A 97 -8.91 -16.53 -1.51
C LYS A 97 -9.31 -16.43 -2.97
N ALA A 98 -10.54 -15.97 -3.24
CA ALA A 98 -11.01 -15.76 -4.61
C ALA A 98 -10.19 -14.70 -5.35
N ALA A 99 -9.78 -13.64 -4.65
CA ALA A 99 -8.87 -12.62 -5.17
C ALA A 99 -7.51 -13.20 -5.56
N LEU A 100 -6.91 -13.99 -4.67
CA LEU A 100 -5.63 -14.65 -4.91
C LEU A 100 -5.69 -15.59 -6.13
N GLU A 101 -6.76 -16.38 -6.23
CA GLU A 101 -6.99 -17.25 -7.39
C GLU A 101 -7.09 -16.45 -8.69
N GLY A 102 -7.85 -15.34 -8.70
CA GLY A 102 -8.00 -14.49 -9.87
C GLY A 102 -6.71 -13.75 -10.26
N LEU A 103 -5.87 -13.40 -9.29
CA LEU A 103 -4.63 -12.66 -9.52
C LEU A 103 -3.49 -13.56 -10.02
N THR A 104 -3.52 -14.85 -9.71
CA THR A 104 -2.48 -15.81 -10.08
C THR A 104 -2.60 -16.18 -11.56
N ARG A 105 -1.54 -15.97 -12.33
CA ARG A 105 -1.46 -16.29 -13.76
C ARG A 105 -1.29 -17.81 -13.96
N GLU A 106 -1.46 -18.27 -15.19
CA GLU A 106 -1.32 -19.68 -15.56
C GLU A 106 0.09 -20.26 -15.25
N ASP A 107 1.12 -19.43 -15.33
CA ASP A 107 2.50 -19.77 -14.99
C ASP A 107 2.79 -19.72 -13.46
N GLY A 108 1.79 -19.45 -12.64
CA GLY A 108 1.91 -19.34 -11.19
C GLY A 108 2.44 -18.00 -10.70
N THR A 109 2.84 -17.08 -11.57
CA THR A 109 3.30 -15.75 -11.18
C THR A 109 2.14 -14.82 -10.84
N ARG A 110 2.39 -13.84 -9.99
CA ARG A 110 1.41 -12.80 -9.63
C ARG A 110 2.07 -11.58 -8.98
N PRO A 111 1.42 -10.41 -8.97
CA PRO A 111 1.78 -9.30 -8.11
C PRO A 111 1.70 -9.67 -6.63
N ILE A 112 2.38 -8.89 -5.77
CA ILE A 112 2.16 -8.92 -4.32
C ILE A 112 0.70 -8.53 -4.03
N LEU A 113 -0.03 -9.36 -3.26
CA LEU A 113 -1.41 -9.11 -2.86
C LEU A 113 -1.49 -8.77 -1.38
N LEU A 114 -2.00 -7.59 -1.06
CA LEU A 114 -2.13 -7.07 0.30
C LEU A 114 -3.59 -6.93 0.71
N ALA A 115 -3.88 -7.16 2.00
CA ALA A 115 -5.16 -6.82 2.60
C ALA A 115 -5.04 -5.52 3.42
N VAL A 116 -5.90 -4.54 3.16
CA VAL A 116 -6.03 -3.35 4.01
C VAL A 116 -6.76 -3.74 5.28
N THR A 117 -6.14 -3.51 6.44
CA THR A 117 -6.73 -3.82 7.75
C THR A 117 -7.76 -2.76 8.13
N GLN A 118 -7.42 -1.83 9.01
CA GLN A 118 -8.23 -0.65 9.30
C GLN A 118 -7.55 0.59 8.73
N LEU A 119 -8.34 1.50 8.14
CA LEU A 119 -7.82 2.74 7.60
C LEU A 119 -7.18 3.58 8.72
N THR A 120 -6.07 4.24 8.43
CA THR A 120 -5.34 5.06 9.42
C THR A 120 -6.15 6.27 9.92
N SER A 121 -7.24 6.62 9.25
CA SER A 121 -8.23 7.63 9.65
C SER A 121 -9.31 7.07 10.58
N THR A 122 -9.43 5.75 10.74
CA THR A 122 -10.44 5.12 11.61
C THR A 122 -9.93 5.06 13.04
N SER A 123 -10.62 5.73 13.98
CA SER A 123 -10.38 5.56 15.41
C SER A 123 -11.10 4.32 15.96
N GLU A 124 -10.67 3.83 17.12
CA GLU A 124 -11.34 2.71 17.80
C GLU A 124 -12.82 3.02 18.08
N GLU A 125 -13.11 4.23 18.57
CA GLU A 125 -14.49 4.67 18.81
C GLU A 125 -15.35 4.59 17.54
N ARG A 126 -14.84 5.08 16.40
CA ARG A 126 -15.54 5.01 15.12
C ARG A 126 -15.72 3.59 14.63
N MET A 127 -14.70 2.76 14.78
CA MET A 127 -14.79 1.35 14.42
C MET A 127 -15.87 0.63 15.24
N GLN A 128 -15.92 0.87 16.54
CA GLN A 128 -16.92 0.24 17.40
C GLN A 128 -18.34 0.76 17.14
N LYS A 129 -18.49 2.07 16.94
CA LYS A 129 -19.79 2.73 16.80
C LYS A 129 -20.38 2.58 15.39
N ASP A 130 -19.56 2.85 14.35
CA ASP A 130 -20.06 2.96 12.98
C ASP A 130 -19.97 1.62 12.22
N LEU A 131 -18.98 0.76 12.57
CA LEU A 131 -18.82 -0.57 11.97
C LEU A 131 -19.31 -1.72 12.88
N LEU A 132 -19.74 -1.41 14.12
CA LEU A 132 -20.22 -2.38 15.12
C LEU A 132 -19.19 -3.48 15.44
N ILE A 133 -17.90 -3.18 15.35
CA ILE A 133 -16.81 -4.10 15.71
C ILE A 133 -16.47 -3.84 17.19
N GLY A 134 -16.93 -4.70 18.09
CA GLY A 134 -16.79 -4.50 19.55
C GLY A 134 -15.40 -4.79 20.13
N ALA A 135 -14.47 -5.32 19.33
CA ALA A 135 -13.08 -5.56 19.76
C ALA A 135 -12.25 -4.27 19.79
N SER A 136 -11.05 -4.31 20.38
CA SER A 136 -10.09 -3.23 20.26
C SER A 136 -9.60 -3.08 18.80
N ILE A 137 -9.12 -1.89 18.45
CA ILE A 137 -8.57 -1.68 17.10
C ILE A 137 -7.35 -2.56 16.85
N ASN A 138 -6.51 -2.78 17.85
CA ASN A 138 -5.33 -3.63 17.74
C ASN A 138 -5.70 -5.10 17.53
N ASP A 139 -6.66 -5.63 18.29
CA ASP A 139 -7.15 -7.00 18.14
C ASP A 139 -7.79 -7.20 16.77
N THR A 140 -8.55 -6.21 16.29
CA THR A 140 -9.17 -6.23 14.95
C THR A 140 -8.12 -6.27 13.85
N ILE A 141 -7.06 -5.46 13.95
CA ILE A 141 -5.97 -5.42 12.97
C ILE A 141 -5.23 -6.76 12.93
N VAL A 142 -4.88 -7.31 14.09
CA VAL A 142 -4.22 -8.62 14.18
C VAL A 142 -5.12 -9.72 13.63
N HIS A 143 -6.42 -9.70 13.95
CA HIS A 143 -7.38 -10.65 13.41
C HIS A 143 -7.46 -10.59 11.88
N TYR A 144 -7.54 -9.39 11.29
CA TYR A 144 -7.55 -9.20 9.86
C TYR A 144 -6.23 -9.65 9.19
N ALA A 145 -5.09 -9.39 9.82
CA ALA A 145 -3.80 -9.86 9.32
C ALA A 145 -3.71 -11.40 9.31
N LYS A 146 -4.17 -12.07 10.36
CA LYS A 146 -4.26 -13.54 10.43
C LYS A 146 -5.22 -14.12 9.38
N ASN A 147 -6.36 -13.46 9.13
CA ASN A 147 -7.29 -13.87 8.08
C ASN A 147 -6.64 -13.74 6.69
N ALA A 148 -5.91 -12.64 6.43
CA ALA A 148 -5.17 -12.45 5.19
C ALA A 148 -4.09 -13.53 5.00
N GLN A 149 -3.34 -13.85 6.06
CA GLN A 149 -2.36 -14.94 6.04
C GLN A 149 -3.03 -16.31 5.78
N THR A 150 -4.16 -16.59 6.43
CA THR A 150 -4.95 -17.82 6.22
C THR A 150 -5.48 -17.92 4.79
N ALA A 151 -5.79 -16.81 4.16
CA ALA A 151 -6.20 -16.75 2.76
C ALA A 151 -5.01 -16.92 1.79
N GLY A 152 -3.77 -16.88 2.26
CA GLY A 152 -2.56 -17.02 1.44
C GLY A 152 -2.04 -15.70 0.84
N LEU A 153 -2.46 -14.55 1.35
CA LEU A 153 -1.95 -13.25 0.92
C LEU A 153 -0.52 -13.02 1.42
N ASP A 154 0.19 -12.12 0.74
CA ASP A 154 1.59 -11.83 1.05
C ASP A 154 1.75 -10.92 2.27
N GLY A 155 0.75 -10.11 2.60
CA GLY A 155 0.84 -9.15 3.68
C GLY A 155 -0.36 -8.24 3.82
N VAL A 156 -0.16 -7.14 4.54
CA VAL A 156 -1.21 -6.16 4.85
C VAL A 156 -0.74 -4.72 4.64
N VAL A 157 -1.73 -3.84 4.42
CA VAL A 157 -1.58 -2.39 4.61
C VAL A 157 -2.09 -2.06 6.02
N CYS A 158 -1.25 -1.47 6.85
CA CYS A 158 -1.55 -1.08 8.23
C CYS A 158 -0.81 0.19 8.61
N SER A 159 -1.08 0.77 9.78
CA SER A 159 -0.27 1.89 10.29
C SER A 159 1.16 1.42 10.61
N PRO A 160 2.19 2.28 10.47
CA PRO A 160 3.54 1.94 10.91
C PRO A 160 3.61 1.48 12.37
N LEU A 161 2.78 2.08 13.24
CA LEU A 161 2.72 1.72 14.67
C LEU A 161 2.20 0.29 14.93
N GLU A 162 1.53 -0.30 13.95
CA GLU A 162 0.93 -1.63 14.01
C GLU A 162 1.82 -2.71 13.39
N ALA A 163 2.84 -2.32 12.60
CA ALA A 163 3.68 -3.27 11.87
C ALA A 163 4.37 -4.29 12.79
N GLY A 164 4.85 -3.85 13.96
CA GLY A 164 5.49 -4.74 14.94
C GLY A 164 4.57 -5.86 15.43
N MET A 165 3.33 -5.53 15.85
CA MET A 165 2.38 -6.54 16.31
C MET A 165 1.87 -7.46 15.19
N VAL A 166 1.78 -6.96 13.95
CA VAL A 166 1.47 -7.78 12.78
C VAL A 166 2.58 -8.79 12.53
N LYS A 167 3.86 -8.35 12.59
CA LYS A 167 5.02 -9.24 12.46
C LYS A 167 5.09 -10.29 13.56
N GLU A 168 4.76 -9.92 14.80
CA GLU A 168 4.70 -10.85 15.92
C GLU A 168 3.60 -11.91 15.70
N ALA A 169 2.43 -11.50 15.24
CA ALA A 169 1.27 -12.37 15.06
C ALA A 169 1.33 -13.28 13.82
N CYS A 170 1.95 -12.81 12.72
CA CYS A 170 1.96 -13.49 11.41
C CYS A 170 3.37 -13.92 10.95
N GLY A 171 4.40 -13.62 11.74
CA GLY A 171 5.78 -13.92 11.40
C GLY A 171 6.49 -12.84 10.60
N ALA A 172 7.82 -12.80 10.70
CA ALA A 172 8.67 -11.75 10.11
C ALA A 172 8.58 -11.66 8.58
N GLY A 173 8.21 -12.75 7.90
CA GLY A 173 8.08 -12.80 6.44
C GLY A 173 6.76 -12.21 5.91
N PHE A 174 5.77 -11.94 6.77
CA PHE A 174 4.49 -11.38 6.35
C PHE A 174 4.65 -9.88 6.06
N VAL A 175 4.41 -9.45 4.83
CA VAL A 175 4.73 -8.10 4.35
C VAL A 175 3.86 -7.04 5.02
N THR A 176 4.49 -5.93 5.43
CA THR A 176 3.79 -4.75 5.94
C THR A 176 4.07 -3.54 5.05
N VAL A 177 3.00 -2.92 4.54
CA VAL A 177 3.05 -1.68 3.75
C VAL A 177 2.34 -0.60 4.55
N THR A 178 3.06 0.49 4.87
CA THR A 178 2.58 1.44 5.87
C THR A 178 2.54 2.87 5.33
N PRO A 179 1.33 3.45 5.15
CA PRO A 179 1.14 4.87 4.88
C PRO A 179 1.24 5.70 6.17
N GLY A 180 1.15 7.02 6.05
CA GLY A 180 1.17 7.92 7.21
C GLY A 180 2.57 8.26 7.69
N VAL A 181 3.56 8.25 6.80
CA VAL A 181 4.95 8.60 7.11
C VAL A 181 5.21 10.08 6.78
N ARG A 182 5.88 10.78 7.69
CA ARG A 182 6.27 12.18 7.57
C ARG A 182 7.71 12.36 8.02
N PHE A 183 8.43 13.36 7.49
CA PHE A 183 9.72 13.75 8.05
C PHE A 183 9.52 14.37 9.44
N ALA A 184 10.54 14.28 10.30
CA ALA A 184 10.47 14.81 11.66
C ALA A 184 10.27 16.34 11.71
N ASP A 185 10.71 17.04 10.69
CA ASP A 185 10.60 18.49 10.48
C ASP A 185 9.39 18.88 9.59
N GLY A 186 8.51 17.92 9.24
CA GLY A 186 7.39 18.13 8.33
C GLY A 186 6.04 18.32 9.03
N GLU A 187 5.05 18.80 8.28
CA GLU A 187 3.67 18.95 8.75
C GLU A 187 2.97 17.59 8.89
N ILE A 188 2.21 17.42 9.98
CA ILE A 188 1.43 16.20 10.26
C ILE A 188 0.26 16.04 9.26
N GLY A 189 -0.42 17.15 8.92
CA GLY A 189 -1.57 17.15 8.00
C GLY A 189 -2.80 16.42 8.58
N ASP A 190 -3.52 15.71 7.73
CA ASP A 190 -4.79 14.98 8.02
C ASP A 190 -4.60 13.57 8.62
N GLN A 191 -3.36 13.13 8.83
CA GLN A 191 -3.07 11.81 9.39
C GLN A 191 -3.05 11.84 10.92
N VAL A 192 -3.78 10.92 11.55
CA VAL A 192 -3.87 10.80 13.02
C VAL A 192 -2.73 9.94 13.58
N ARG A 193 -2.30 8.92 12.84
CA ARG A 193 -1.27 7.95 13.26
C ARG A 193 -0.07 8.07 12.34
N VAL A 194 0.86 8.98 12.67
CA VAL A 194 2.06 9.28 11.86
C VAL A 194 3.33 8.79 12.53
N THR A 195 4.34 8.52 11.71
CA THR A 195 5.70 8.23 12.17
C THR A 195 6.75 8.74 11.17
N THR A 196 8.03 8.72 11.55
CA THR A 196 9.13 9.09 10.65
C THR A 196 9.65 7.86 9.88
N PRO A 197 10.35 8.06 8.74
CA PRO A 197 10.97 6.96 8.01
C PRO A 197 11.92 6.14 8.90
N ALA A 198 12.79 6.80 9.68
CA ALA A 198 13.71 6.14 10.60
C ALA A 198 12.96 5.29 11.66
N ARG A 199 11.87 5.83 12.23
CA ARG A 199 11.08 5.09 13.22
C ARG A 199 10.33 3.91 12.59
N ALA A 200 9.80 4.05 11.37
CA ALA A 200 9.19 2.95 10.64
C ALA A 200 10.19 1.80 10.37
N LYS A 201 11.46 2.16 10.07
CA LYS A 201 12.58 1.21 9.96
C LYS A 201 12.81 0.43 11.26
N GLU A 202 12.86 1.11 12.40
CA GLU A 202 13.05 0.49 13.72
C GLU A 202 11.91 -0.47 14.09
N ILE A 203 10.66 -0.09 13.79
CA ILE A 203 9.47 -0.91 14.05
C ILE A 203 9.45 -2.18 13.17
N GLY A 204 10.17 -2.19 12.04
CA GLY A 204 10.30 -3.37 11.18
C GLY A 204 9.32 -3.39 10.00
N THR A 205 8.81 -2.24 9.57
CA THR A 205 8.04 -2.10 8.32
C THR A 205 8.88 -2.50 7.10
N ASP A 206 8.24 -3.16 6.10
CA ASP A 206 8.93 -3.54 4.86
C ASP A 206 8.83 -2.43 3.81
N TYR A 207 7.68 -1.80 3.65
CA TYR A 207 7.46 -0.70 2.72
C TYR A 207 6.79 0.47 3.42
N ILE A 208 7.26 1.69 3.14
CA ILE A 208 6.56 2.91 3.55
C ILE A 208 5.95 3.60 2.35
N VAL A 209 4.74 4.15 2.51
CA VAL A 209 4.07 4.94 1.47
C VAL A 209 4.10 6.42 1.86
N VAL A 210 4.78 7.22 1.06
CA VAL A 210 5.01 8.65 1.32
C VAL A 210 4.44 9.48 0.16
N GLY A 211 3.51 10.37 0.47
CA GLY A 211 2.88 11.27 -0.51
C GLY A 211 3.45 12.68 -0.42
N ARG A 212 2.66 13.62 0.11
CA ARG A 212 2.95 15.07 0.19
C ARG A 212 4.37 15.44 0.64
N PRO A 213 5.02 14.76 1.61
CA PRO A 213 6.42 15.05 1.95
C PRO A 213 7.40 14.95 0.79
N ILE A 214 7.05 14.17 -0.25
CA ILE A 214 7.84 14.05 -1.49
C ILE A 214 7.19 14.85 -2.62
N THR A 215 5.89 14.65 -2.86
CA THR A 215 5.21 15.22 -4.03
C THR A 215 5.08 16.74 -4.00
N ASN A 216 5.00 17.34 -2.81
CA ASN A 216 4.92 18.80 -2.62
C ASN A 216 6.27 19.43 -2.24
N ALA A 217 7.36 18.64 -2.16
CA ALA A 217 8.69 19.19 -1.86
C ALA A 217 9.17 20.10 -3.00
N PRO A 218 9.91 21.19 -2.70
CA PRO A 218 10.56 22.02 -3.72
C PRO A 218 11.48 21.20 -4.65
N ASP A 219 12.18 20.22 -4.08
CA ASP A 219 12.95 19.22 -4.80
C ASP A 219 12.47 17.80 -4.40
N PRO A 220 11.55 17.21 -5.19
CA PRO A 220 11.01 15.89 -4.88
C PRO A 220 12.05 14.76 -5.00
N VAL A 221 13.07 14.93 -5.83
CA VAL A 221 14.14 13.92 -5.98
C VAL A 221 15.00 13.89 -4.74
N ALA A 222 15.40 15.05 -4.22
CA ALA A 222 16.14 15.15 -2.97
C ALA A 222 15.31 14.63 -1.78
N ALA A 223 14.02 14.97 -1.69
CA ALA A 223 13.14 14.49 -0.65
C ALA A 223 12.99 12.95 -0.69
N TYR A 224 12.85 12.36 -1.87
CA TYR A 224 12.82 10.90 -2.03
C TYR A 224 14.13 10.25 -1.58
N LYS A 225 15.28 10.77 -2.05
CA LYS A 225 16.61 10.25 -1.65
C LYS A 225 16.82 10.33 -0.14
N ARG A 226 16.41 11.43 0.51
CA ARG A 226 16.39 11.56 1.97
C ARG A 226 15.55 10.47 2.63
N CYS A 227 14.34 10.26 2.14
CA CYS A 227 13.44 9.24 2.67
C CYS A 227 14.03 7.83 2.55
N VAL A 228 14.66 7.51 1.42
CA VAL A 228 15.37 6.23 1.21
C VAL A 228 16.54 6.09 2.18
N ALA A 229 17.35 7.13 2.37
CA ALA A 229 18.47 7.10 3.31
C ALA A 229 18.03 6.88 4.77
N GLU A 230 16.93 7.52 5.19
CA GLU A 230 16.39 7.36 6.55
C GLU A 230 15.72 5.99 6.77
N PHE A 231 15.08 5.43 5.76
CA PHE A 231 14.29 4.19 5.88
C PHE A 231 15.07 2.93 5.50
N VAL A 232 15.76 2.95 4.38
CA VAL A 232 16.50 1.78 3.87
C VAL A 232 17.90 1.74 4.49
N GLY A 233 18.58 2.87 4.55
CA GLY A 233 19.90 3.06 5.18
C GLY A 233 21.01 2.97 4.21
#